data_21dedf3d81b3a9fc33c6638f38bb2e55
#
_entry.id   21dedf3d81b3a9fc33c6638f38bb2e55
#
_cell.length_a   1.000
_cell.length_b   1.000
_cell.length_c   1.000
_cell.angle_alpha   90.00
_cell.angle_beta   90.00
_cell.angle_gamma   90.00
#
_symmetry.space_group_name_H-M   'P 1'
#
loop_
_entity.id
_entity.type
_entity.pdbx_description
1 polymer ?
#
loop_
_entity_poly.entity_id
_entity_poly.type
_entity_poly.pdbx_seq_one_letter_code
_entity_poly.pdbx_strand_id
1 'polypeptide(L)'
;GQVHRAKFNDNDVVCKLQYPDMLSIVEADLNQLKLLFSLYKKLDSSIDTSEIQKEISLRVREELNYKREKMNIELFATIFSKSDNIVIPEVYDELSTNRLLCMNYLEGKKLLNFKKKSNSDRKKLALNMFNAWYYPFYKFGIIHGDPHLGNYSADSNLKINLLDFGCIRIFKPSFVKGVINLYFAIMNDNEELAVNAYESWGFENINKELISILNIWAKFLYSPLLEDKVRKMQETNSTAYGAEAASKVHKELKKIGGVKPPKEFVFMDRAAIGLGSVFLHLDAELNWYRVFNELIEDFNEKKLLKNQQNVLKKSKLVEFL
;
A
#
# COMPACT_ATOMS: atom_id res chain seq x y z
N GLY A 1 4.88 -20.05 4.71
CA GLY A 1 4.43 -20.21 6.09
C GLY A 1 3.01 -20.78 6.16
N GLN A 2 2.55 -21.09 7.36
CA GLN A 2 1.19 -21.56 7.65
C GLN A 2 0.56 -20.69 8.72
N VAL A 3 -0.77 -20.53 8.66
CA VAL A 3 -1.57 -19.82 9.68
C VAL A 3 -2.59 -20.79 10.24
N HIS A 4 -2.60 -20.97 11.54
CA HIS A 4 -3.46 -21.88 12.27
C HIS A 4 -4.22 -21.17 13.37
N ARG A 5 -5.50 -21.54 13.57
CA ARG A 5 -6.26 -21.16 14.75
C ARG A 5 -5.96 -22.17 15.87
N ALA A 6 -5.75 -21.66 17.06
CA ALA A 6 -5.43 -22.45 18.26
C ALA A 6 -6.15 -21.86 19.48
N LYS A 7 -5.95 -22.46 20.65
CA LYS A 7 -6.44 -21.95 21.93
C LYS A 7 -5.28 -21.75 22.89
N PHE A 8 -5.31 -20.63 23.62
CA PHE A 8 -4.40 -20.33 24.70
C PHE A 8 -5.18 -19.69 25.86
N ASN A 9 -5.14 -20.34 27.03
CA ASN A 9 -5.92 -19.90 28.21
C ASN A 9 -7.38 -19.61 27.87
N ASP A 10 -8.06 -20.56 27.19
CA ASP A 10 -9.44 -20.48 26.71
C ASP A 10 -9.72 -19.39 25.64
N ASN A 11 -8.75 -18.56 25.31
CA ASN A 11 -8.89 -17.57 24.23
C ASN A 11 -8.50 -18.18 22.87
N ASP A 12 -9.23 -17.79 21.85
CA ASP A 12 -8.87 -18.12 20.48
C ASP A 12 -7.68 -17.27 20.02
N VAL A 13 -6.66 -17.94 19.49
CA VAL A 13 -5.44 -17.30 18.97
C VAL A 13 -5.16 -17.74 17.54
N VAL A 14 -4.40 -16.94 16.83
CA VAL A 14 -3.84 -17.25 15.52
C VAL A 14 -2.35 -17.38 15.62
N CYS A 15 -1.82 -18.48 15.09
CA CYS A 15 -0.40 -18.80 15.06
C CYS A 15 0.09 -18.82 13.61
N LYS A 16 0.97 -17.89 13.24
CA LYS A 16 1.65 -17.84 11.95
C LYS A 16 3.01 -18.51 12.10
N LEU A 17 3.26 -19.62 11.38
CA LEU A 17 4.48 -20.42 11.45
C LEU A 17 5.26 -20.38 10.13
N GLN A 18 6.57 -20.31 10.22
CA GLN A 18 7.45 -20.52 9.07
C GLN A 18 7.73 -22.00 8.84
N TYR A 19 7.76 -22.40 7.56
CA TYR A 19 8.29 -23.72 7.20
C TYR A 19 9.77 -23.84 7.59
N PRO A 20 10.25 -25.07 7.85
CA PRO A 20 11.69 -25.33 7.90
C PRO A 20 12.37 -24.85 6.60
N ASP A 21 13.61 -24.39 6.70
CA ASP A 21 14.47 -24.00 5.55
C ASP A 21 13.92 -22.91 4.63
N MET A 22 12.92 -22.15 5.11
CA MET A 22 12.24 -21.10 4.33
C MET A 22 13.23 -20.09 3.76
N LEU A 23 14.28 -19.73 4.50
CA LEU A 23 15.30 -18.78 4.05
C LEU A 23 16.06 -19.32 2.82
N SER A 24 16.46 -20.59 2.83
CA SER A 24 17.18 -21.22 1.71
C SER A 24 16.31 -21.29 0.45
N ILE A 25 15.02 -21.58 0.61
CA ILE A 25 14.06 -21.63 -0.49
C ILE A 25 13.92 -20.24 -1.09
N VAL A 26 13.74 -19.21 -0.26
CA VAL A 26 13.60 -17.82 -0.71
C VAL A 26 14.85 -17.34 -1.45
N GLU A 27 16.05 -17.64 -0.95
CA GLU A 27 17.28 -17.25 -1.64
C GLU A 27 17.41 -17.94 -3.03
N ALA A 28 16.99 -19.20 -3.15
CA ALA A 28 16.95 -19.89 -4.44
C ALA A 28 15.96 -19.22 -5.42
N ASP A 29 14.76 -18.88 -4.96
CA ASP A 29 13.75 -18.19 -5.76
C ASP A 29 14.22 -16.79 -6.20
N LEU A 30 14.87 -16.04 -5.30
CA LEU A 30 15.45 -14.73 -5.61
C LEU A 30 16.56 -14.80 -6.65
N ASN A 31 17.38 -15.86 -6.64
CA ASN A 31 18.40 -16.08 -7.67
C ASN A 31 17.77 -16.37 -9.05
N GLN A 32 16.68 -17.16 -9.08
CA GLN A 32 15.93 -17.39 -10.32
C GLN A 32 15.30 -16.08 -10.83
N LEU A 33 14.70 -15.29 -9.95
CA LEU A 33 14.12 -13.99 -10.28
C LEU A 33 15.17 -13.03 -10.86
N LYS A 34 16.38 -13.02 -10.29
CA LYS A 34 17.51 -12.22 -10.80
C LYS A 34 17.89 -12.62 -12.24
N LEU A 35 17.88 -13.91 -12.54
CA LEU A 35 18.12 -14.40 -13.90
C LEU A 35 17.02 -13.91 -14.86
N LEU A 36 15.74 -14.02 -14.48
CA LEU A 36 14.62 -13.54 -15.29
C LEU A 36 14.72 -12.02 -15.57
N PHE A 37 15.03 -11.21 -14.59
CA PHE A 37 15.26 -9.77 -14.79
C PHE A 37 16.43 -9.47 -15.72
N SER A 38 17.50 -10.27 -15.65
CA SER A 38 18.65 -10.10 -16.54
C SER A 38 18.31 -10.41 -18.01
N LEU A 39 17.46 -11.40 -18.24
CA LEU A 39 16.94 -11.75 -19.57
C LEU A 39 15.97 -10.67 -20.06
N TYR A 40 15.06 -10.22 -19.22
CA TYR A 40 14.11 -9.16 -19.57
C TYR A 40 14.84 -7.88 -20.02
N LYS A 41 15.86 -7.44 -19.28
CA LYS A 41 16.66 -6.25 -19.61
C LYS A 41 17.31 -6.33 -21.00
N LYS A 42 17.64 -7.53 -21.48
CA LYS A 42 18.17 -7.73 -22.85
C LYS A 42 17.10 -7.61 -23.93
N LEU A 43 15.84 -7.92 -23.59
CA LEU A 43 14.71 -7.91 -24.53
C LEU A 43 14.02 -6.55 -24.59
N ASP A 44 13.95 -5.88 -23.45
CA ASP A 44 13.27 -4.60 -23.31
C ASP A 44 14.00 -3.68 -22.34
N SER A 45 14.41 -2.51 -22.82
CA SER A 45 15.13 -1.48 -22.04
C SER A 45 14.27 -0.28 -21.68
N SER A 46 12.96 -0.32 -21.94
CA SER A 46 12.05 0.81 -21.68
C SER A 46 11.91 1.16 -20.19
N ILE A 47 12.15 0.18 -19.31
CA ILE A 47 12.17 0.38 -17.84
C ILE A 47 13.40 -0.28 -17.26
N ASP A 48 14.25 0.49 -16.56
CA ASP A 48 15.35 -0.09 -15.77
C ASP A 48 14.76 -0.75 -14.51
N THR A 49 14.77 -2.07 -14.50
CA THR A 49 14.21 -2.89 -13.42
C THR A 49 15.17 -3.15 -12.26
N SER A 50 16.36 -2.54 -12.25
CA SER A 50 17.39 -2.82 -11.24
C SER A 50 16.94 -2.50 -9.81
N GLU A 51 16.29 -1.35 -9.60
CA GLU A 51 15.76 -0.98 -8.28
C GLU A 51 14.54 -1.82 -7.91
N ILE A 52 13.69 -2.16 -8.90
CA ILE A 52 12.53 -3.05 -8.70
C ILE A 52 13.01 -4.43 -8.19
N GLN A 53 14.04 -4.99 -8.83
CA GLN A 53 14.60 -6.28 -8.43
C GLN A 53 15.18 -6.27 -7.01
N LYS A 54 15.98 -5.22 -6.68
CA LYS A 54 16.54 -5.07 -5.34
C LYS A 54 15.44 -5.00 -4.29
N GLU A 55 14.43 -4.22 -4.57
CA GLU A 55 13.33 -4.00 -3.65
C GLU A 55 12.49 -5.25 -3.44
N ILE A 56 12.12 -5.99 -4.49
CA ILE A 56 11.44 -7.27 -4.36
C ILE A 56 12.27 -8.21 -3.49
N SER A 57 13.58 -8.28 -3.72
CA SER A 57 14.48 -9.14 -2.96
C SER A 57 14.52 -8.78 -1.47
N LEU A 58 14.57 -7.50 -1.14
CA LEU A 58 14.50 -7.03 0.24
C LEU A 58 13.17 -7.41 0.91
N ARG A 59 12.07 -7.27 0.18
CA ARG A 59 10.73 -7.51 0.73
C ARG A 59 10.45 -8.96 1.03
N VAL A 60 10.81 -9.84 0.11
CA VAL A 60 10.64 -11.28 0.33
C VAL A 60 11.44 -11.75 1.55
N ARG A 61 12.63 -11.15 1.79
CA ARG A 61 13.40 -11.43 3.01
C ARG A 61 12.74 -10.87 4.27
N GLU A 62 12.16 -9.67 4.20
CA GLU A 62 11.46 -9.05 5.33
C GLU A 62 10.24 -9.87 5.78
N GLU A 63 9.51 -10.50 4.86
CA GLU A 63 8.37 -11.38 5.17
C GLU A 63 8.75 -12.59 6.04
N LEU A 64 10.05 -12.92 6.12
CA LEU A 64 10.56 -13.95 7.03
C LEU A 64 10.89 -13.42 8.44
N ASN A 65 10.77 -12.12 8.67
CA ASN A 65 11.15 -11.51 9.94
C ASN A 65 9.92 -11.25 10.82
N TYR A 66 9.50 -12.27 11.58
CA TYR A 66 8.32 -12.15 12.45
C TYR A 66 8.51 -11.20 13.63
N LYS A 67 9.74 -10.92 14.05
CA LYS A 67 10.00 -9.86 15.05
C LYS A 67 9.64 -8.48 14.47
N ARG A 68 10.00 -8.26 13.21
CA ARG A 68 9.64 -7.01 12.51
C ARG A 68 8.13 -6.93 12.29
N GLU A 69 7.50 -8.01 11.87
CA GLU A 69 6.05 -8.06 11.68
C GLU A 69 5.30 -7.73 13.00
N LYS A 70 5.77 -8.25 14.14
CA LYS A 70 5.26 -7.86 15.46
C LYS A 70 5.38 -6.35 15.70
N MET A 71 6.56 -5.76 15.49
CA MET A 71 6.74 -4.30 15.65
C MET A 71 5.83 -3.49 14.71
N ASN A 72 5.56 -3.99 13.51
CA ASN A 72 4.61 -3.41 12.57
C ASN A 72 3.16 -3.49 13.08
N ILE A 73 2.77 -4.59 13.72
CA ILE A 73 1.46 -4.71 14.37
C ILE A 73 1.32 -3.65 15.48
N GLU A 74 2.31 -3.52 16.36
CA GLU A 74 2.34 -2.51 17.42
C GLU A 74 2.30 -1.07 16.88
N LEU A 75 2.96 -0.83 15.73
CA LEU A 75 2.92 0.43 15.01
C LEU A 75 1.49 0.77 14.55
N PHE A 76 0.83 -0.16 13.89
CA PHE A 76 -0.54 0.05 13.41
C PHE A 76 -1.54 0.12 14.57
N ALA A 77 -1.37 -0.65 15.63
CA ALA A 77 -2.15 -0.53 16.85
C ALA A 77 -2.02 0.89 17.48
N THR A 78 -0.81 1.45 17.46
CA THR A 78 -0.57 2.84 17.92
C THR A 78 -1.25 3.87 17.02
N ILE A 79 -1.15 3.72 15.68
CA ILE A 79 -1.77 4.62 14.69
C ILE A 79 -3.29 4.62 14.84
N PHE A 80 -3.89 3.44 14.98
CA PHE A 80 -5.34 3.25 15.05
C PHE A 80 -5.91 3.20 16.47
N SER A 81 -5.12 3.55 17.51
CA SER A 81 -5.53 3.48 18.91
C SER A 81 -6.79 4.27 19.26
N LYS A 82 -7.18 5.24 18.42
CA LYS A 82 -8.40 6.06 18.57
C LYS A 82 -9.47 5.73 17.49
N SER A 83 -9.27 4.68 16.71
CA SER A 83 -10.21 4.31 15.66
C SER A 83 -11.21 3.27 16.16
N ASP A 84 -12.49 3.57 16.02
CA ASP A 84 -13.55 2.59 16.30
C ASP A 84 -13.83 1.66 15.12
N ASN A 85 -13.26 1.93 13.94
CA ASN A 85 -13.60 1.25 12.69
C ASN A 85 -12.50 0.32 12.16
N ILE A 86 -11.28 0.40 12.70
CA ILE A 86 -10.14 -0.40 12.29
C ILE A 86 -9.63 -1.20 13.49
N VAL A 87 -9.49 -2.49 13.34
CA VAL A 87 -9.06 -3.42 14.40
C VAL A 87 -7.71 -4.02 14.02
N ILE A 88 -6.77 -3.94 14.94
CA ILE A 88 -5.43 -4.51 14.81
C ILE A 88 -5.31 -5.64 15.84
N PRO A 89 -4.76 -6.81 15.48
CA PRO A 89 -4.58 -7.89 16.44
C PRO A 89 -3.55 -7.52 17.53
N GLU A 90 -3.71 -8.12 18.69
CA GLU A 90 -2.78 -8.05 19.81
C GLU A 90 -1.84 -9.26 19.78
N VAL A 91 -0.54 -9.02 19.89
CA VAL A 91 0.48 -10.07 19.87
C VAL A 91 0.71 -10.64 21.25
N TYR A 92 0.76 -11.96 21.37
CA TYR A 92 1.18 -12.68 22.60
C TYR A 92 2.69 -12.89 22.56
N ASP A 93 3.42 -12.07 23.30
CA ASP A 93 4.88 -12.05 23.33
C ASP A 93 5.47 -13.36 23.85
N GLU A 94 4.87 -13.90 24.91
CA GLU A 94 5.29 -15.16 25.53
C GLU A 94 5.16 -16.38 24.61
N LEU A 95 4.32 -16.29 23.57
CA LEU A 95 4.12 -17.35 22.59
C LEU A 95 4.88 -17.08 21.28
N SER A 96 5.43 -15.89 21.08
CA SER A 96 6.02 -15.47 19.82
C SER A 96 7.54 -15.66 19.82
N THR A 97 8.08 -16.08 18.68
CA THR A 97 9.51 -16.32 18.46
C THR A 97 9.95 -15.74 17.12
N ASN A 98 11.17 -16.00 16.66
CA ASN A 98 11.63 -15.59 15.33
C ASN A 98 10.84 -16.26 14.18
N ARG A 99 10.24 -17.44 14.43
CA ARG A 99 9.58 -18.27 13.42
C ARG A 99 8.11 -18.60 13.74
N LEU A 100 7.61 -18.09 14.85
CA LEU A 100 6.25 -18.24 15.31
C LEU A 100 5.75 -16.88 15.77
N LEU A 101 4.67 -16.38 15.16
CA LEU A 101 3.97 -15.17 15.57
C LEU A 101 2.56 -15.55 16.03
N CYS A 102 2.27 -15.32 17.32
CA CYS A 102 0.97 -15.59 17.91
C CYS A 102 0.24 -14.29 18.25
N MET A 103 -1.03 -14.22 17.88
CA MET A 103 -1.87 -13.06 18.13
C MET A 103 -3.30 -13.49 18.42
N ASN A 104 -4.13 -12.62 19.01
CA ASN A 104 -5.52 -12.91 19.23
C ASN A 104 -6.26 -13.15 17.90
N TYR A 105 -7.26 -14.02 17.94
CA TYR A 105 -8.14 -14.23 16.79
C TYR A 105 -9.14 -13.07 16.69
N LEU A 106 -9.20 -12.44 15.53
CA LEU A 106 -10.20 -11.41 15.23
C LEU A 106 -11.37 -12.05 14.47
N GLU A 107 -12.55 -12.00 15.09
CA GLU A 107 -13.76 -12.44 14.40
C GLU A 107 -14.06 -11.55 13.19
N GLY A 108 -14.36 -12.20 12.07
CA GLY A 108 -14.72 -11.49 10.84
C GLY A 108 -14.95 -12.41 9.67
N LYS A 109 -15.58 -11.87 8.64
CA LYS A 109 -15.81 -12.53 7.35
C LYS A 109 -14.97 -11.86 6.28
N LYS A 110 -14.55 -12.63 5.26
CA LYS A 110 -13.83 -12.09 4.09
C LYS A 110 -14.63 -10.94 3.46
N LEU A 111 -13.97 -9.89 3.00
CA LEU A 111 -14.63 -8.71 2.41
C LEU A 111 -15.57 -9.08 1.25
N LEU A 112 -15.24 -10.10 0.46
CA LEU A 112 -16.08 -10.59 -0.63
C LEU A 112 -17.49 -11.05 -0.17
N ASN A 113 -17.64 -11.48 1.08
CA ASN A 113 -18.93 -11.90 1.63
C ASN A 113 -19.91 -10.72 1.83
N PHE A 114 -19.38 -9.50 1.82
CA PHE A 114 -20.17 -8.28 2.00
C PHE A 114 -20.67 -7.69 0.66
N LYS A 115 -20.28 -8.25 -0.48
CA LYS A 115 -20.72 -7.80 -1.81
C LYS A 115 -22.25 -7.77 -1.97
N LYS A 116 -22.95 -8.68 -1.27
CA LYS A 116 -24.42 -8.78 -1.31
C LYS A 116 -25.12 -7.97 -0.21
N LYS A 117 -24.40 -7.23 0.61
CA LYS A 117 -24.95 -6.37 1.65
C LYS A 117 -25.59 -5.11 1.06
N SER A 118 -26.30 -4.37 1.91
CA SER A 118 -26.91 -3.10 1.51
C SER A 118 -25.90 -2.13 0.93
N ASN A 119 -26.34 -1.20 0.11
CA ASN A 119 -25.47 -0.15 -0.42
C ASN A 119 -24.85 0.70 0.71
N SER A 120 -25.61 0.94 1.80
CA SER A 120 -25.13 1.64 2.99
C SER A 120 -23.98 0.90 3.66
N ASP A 121 -24.11 -0.43 3.86
CA ASP A 121 -23.06 -1.26 4.48
C ASP A 121 -21.79 -1.27 3.62
N ARG A 122 -21.94 -1.42 2.30
CA ARG A 122 -20.81 -1.41 1.37
C ARG A 122 -20.09 -0.06 1.33
N LYS A 123 -20.82 1.06 1.39
CA LYS A 123 -20.26 2.41 1.52
C LYS A 123 -19.47 2.57 2.82
N LYS A 124 -20.00 2.11 3.94
CA LYS A 124 -19.32 2.14 5.24
C LYS A 124 -18.03 1.32 5.19
N LEU A 125 -18.08 0.10 4.66
CA LEU A 125 -16.88 -0.74 4.50
C LEU A 125 -15.84 -0.11 3.58
N ALA A 126 -16.25 0.47 2.46
CA ALA A 126 -15.35 1.15 1.54
C ALA A 126 -14.68 2.38 2.18
N LEU A 127 -15.42 3.16 2.95
CA LEU A 127 -14.86 4.29 3.71
C LEU A 127 -13.87 3.82 4.79
N ASN A 128 -14.24 2.78 5.54
CA ASN A 128 -13.34 2.20 6.55
C ASN A 128 -12.06 1.65 5.89
N MET A 129 -12.18 0.99 4.74
CA MET A 129 -11.06 0.48 3.97
C MET A 129 -10.16 1.62 3.43
N PHE A 130 -10.77 2.70 2.94
CA PHE A 130 -10.05 3.91 2.53
C PHE A 130 -9.23 4.48 3.69
N ASN A 131 -9.84 4.62 4.87
CA ASN A 131 -9.16 5.11 6.06
C ASN A 131 -8.06 4.14 6.54
N ALA A 132 -8.28 2.83 6.49
CA ALA A 132 -7.26 1.84 6.87
C ALA A 132 -5.95 1.99 6.08
N TRP A 133 -6.04 2.46 4.82
CA TRP A 133 -4.90 2.63 3.93
C TRP A 133 -4.35 4.04 3.89
N TYR A 134 -5.20 5.02 3.65
CA TYR A 134 -4.76 6.39 3.35
C TYR A 134 -4.52 7.22 4.60
N TYR A 135 -5.22 6.97 5.72
CA TYR A 135 -4.98 7.69 6.96
C TYR A 135 -3.55 7.51 7.50
N PRO A 136 -2.99 6.28 7.60
CA PRO A 136 -1.59 6.10 8.00
C PRO A 136 -0.61 6.79 7.04
N PHE A 137 -0.89 6.79 5.75
CA PHE A 137 -0.03 7.41 4.76
C PHE A 137 -0.01 8.94 4.89
N TYR A 138 -1.17 9.59 4.87
CA TYR A 138 -1.22 11.06 4.87
C TYR A 138 -0.99 11.70 6.25
N LYS A 139 -1.15 10.98 7.35
CA LYS A 139 -0.93 11.50 8.70
C LYS A 139 0.39 11.05 9.35
N PHE A 140 1.01 9.97 8.83
CA PHE A 140 2.23 9.38 9.40
C PHE A 140 3.29 9.01 8.35
N GLY A 141 3.01 9.08 7.08
CA GLY A 141 3.92 8.63 6.01
C GLY A 141 4.13 7.10 6.01
N ILE A 142 3.16 6.34 6.47
CA ILE A 142 3.26 4.89 6.64
C ILE A 142 2.12 4.23 5.85
N ILE A 143 2.43 3.17 5.10
CA ILE A 143 1.42 2.45 4.34
C ILE A 143 1.56 0.95 4.53
N HIS A 144 0.43 0.25 4.53
CA HIS A 144 0.39 -1.21 4.39
C HIS A 144 0.67 -1.58 2.93
N GLY A 145 1.79 -2.20 2.65
CA GLY A 145 2.28 -2.38 1.27
C GLY A 145 1.70 -3.58 0.52
N ASP A 146 0.80 -4.37 1.14
CA ASP A 146 0.19 -5.55 0.50
C ASP A 146 -1.35 -5.47 0.46
N PRO A 147 -1.92 -4.96 -0.63
CA PRO A 147 -3.36 -4.75 -0.82
C PRO A 147 -4.12 -6.03 -1.19
N HIS A 148 -3.69 -7.18 -0.72
CA HIS A 148 -4.36 -8.44 -1.01
C HIS A 148 -5.63 -8.62 -0.16
N LEU A 149 -6.77 -8.99 -0.79
CA LEU A 149 -8.05 -9.17 -0.09
C LEU A 149 -8.02 -10.17 1.06
N GLY A 150 -7.08 -11.13 1.05
CA GLY A 150 -6.86 -12.09 2.13
C GLY A 150 -6.33 -11.49 3.42
N ASN A 151 -5.77 -10.28 3.36
CA ASN A 151 -5.19 -9.56 4.50
C ASN A 151 -6.23 -8.75 5.28
N TYR A 152 -7.50 -8.84 4.89
CA TYR A 152 -8.60 -8.09 5.50
C TYR A 152 -9.80 -8.97 5.78
N SER A 153 -10.45 -8.73 6.90
CA SER A 153 -11.80 -9.21 7.17
C SER A 153 -12.64 -8.07 7.75
N ALA A 154 -13.95 -8.27 7.83
CA ALA A 154 -14.82 -7.33 8.52
C ALA A 154 -15.72 -8.06 9.51
N ASP A 155 -15.96 -7.45 10.65
CA ASP A 155 -16.87 -7.95 11.67
C ASP A 155 -18.34 -7.65 11.34
N SER A 156 -19.26 -8.04 12.22
CA SER A 156 -20.69 -7.77 12.07
C SER A 156 -21.06 -6.29 12.12
N ASN A 157 -20.22 -5.45 12.73
CA ASN A 157 -20.38 -4.00 12.85
C ASN A 157 -19.72 -3.23 11.71
N LEU A 158 -19.18 -3.95 10.71
CA LEU A 158 -18.48 -3.44 9.54
C LEU A 158 -17.13 -2.77 9.88
N LYS A 159 -16.51 -3.12 11.02
CA LYS A 159 -15.13 -2.75 11.32
C LYS A 159 -14.18 -3.58 10.47
N ILE A 160 -13.10 -2.98 10.02
CA ILE A 160 -12.06 -3.67 9.23
C ILE A 160 -11.00 -4.24 10.16
N ASN A 161 -10.77 -5.54 10.10
CA ASN A 161 -9.63 -6.20 10.70
C ASN A 161 -8.47 -6.22 9.71
N LEU A 162 -7.30 -5.74 10.11
CA LEU A 162 -6.04 -5.91 9.39
C LEU A 162 -5.34 -7.15 9.94
N LEU A 163 -4.92 -8.09 9.07
CA LEU A 163 -4.51 -9.45 9.49
C LEU A 163 -3.04 -9.77 9.20
N ASP A 164 -2.39 -9.08 8.29
CA ASP A 164 -0.98 -9.31 7.92
C ASP A 164 -0.21 -8.00 7.93
N PHE A 165 1.01 -7.99 8.51
CA PHE A 165 1.84 -6.79 8.66
C PHE A 165 3.29 -7.01 8.19
N GLY A 166 3.51 -8.05 7.40
CA GLY A 166 4.82 -8.35 6.82
C GLY A 166 5.32 -7.29 5.84
N CYS A 167 4.42 -6.51 5.24
CA CYS A 167 4.74 -5.54 4.21
C CYS A 167 4.33 -4.10 4.58
N ILE A 168 5.08 -3.47 5.48
CA ILE A 168 4.86 -2.06 5.85
C ILE A 168 5.93 -1.19 5.22
N ARG A 169 5.54 0.02 4.78
CA ARG A 169 6.43 1.01 4.18
C ARG A 169 6.35 2.34 4.89
N ILE A 170 7.51 2.91 5.08
CA ILE A 170 7.70 4.21 5.72
C ILE A 170 8.30 5.14 4.69
N PHE A 171 7.62 6.25 4.41
CA PHE A 171 8.03 7.25 3.43
C PHE A 171 8.48 8.52 4.12
N LYS A 172 9.41 9.22 3.52
CA LYS A 172 9.80 10.57 3.97
C LYS A 172 8.60 11.51 3.85
N PRO A 173 8.44 12.49 4.76
CA PRO A 173 7.36 13.48 4.66
C PRO A 173 7.34 14.23 3.33
N SER A 174 8.52 14.51 2.76
CA SER A 174 8.65 15.13 1.43
C SER A 174 8.04 14.29 0.30
N PHE A 175 8.12 12.96 0.40
CA PHE A 175 7.49 12.06 -0.57
C PHE A 175 5.96 12.19 -0.51
N VAL A 176 5.38 12.17 0.71
CA VAL A 176 3.92 12.34 0.90
C VAL A 176 3.45 13.69 0.38
N LYS A 177 4.23 14.76 0.63
CA LYS A 177 3.98 16.08 0.06
C LYS A 177 3.98 16.05 -1.46
N GLY A 178 4.94 15.35 -2.07
CA GLY A 178 5.01 15.15 -3.52
C GLY A 178 3.74 14.48 -4.08
N VAL A 179 3.18 13.48 -3.36
CA VAL A 179 1.92 12.82 -3.75
C VAL A 179 0.75 13.82 -3.76
N ILE A 180 0.66 14.66 -2.73
CA ILE A 180 -0.38 15.70 -2.65
C ILE A 180 -0.16 16.78 -3.72
N ASN A 181 1.08 17.21 -3.93
CA ASN A 181 1.41 18.20 -4.96
C ASN A 181 1.06 17.69 -6.35
N LEU A 182 1.35 16.42 -6.66
CA LEU A 182 0.99 15.83 -7.94
C LEU A 182 -0.53 15.75 -8.14
N TYR A 183 -1.29 15.44 -7.09
CA TYR A 183 -2.76 15.51 -7.15
C TYR A 183 -3.24 16.90 -7.55
N PHE A 184 -2.75 17.96 -6.89
CA PHE A 184 -3.12 19.34 -7.23
C PHE A 184 -2.59 19.77 -8.60
N ALA A 185 -1.41 19.28 -9.00
CA ALA A 185 -0.85 19.53 -10.32
C ALA A 185 -1.76 18.99 -11.43
N ILE A 186 -2.22 17.75 -11.26
CA ILE A 186 -3.15 17.11 -12.23
C ILE A 186 -4.52 17.79 -12.24
N MET A 187 -5.04 18.15 -11.07
CA MET A 187 -6.34 18.80 -10.92
C MET A 187 -6.38 20.19 -11.58
N ASN A 188 -5.27 20.94 -11.48
CA ASN A 188 -5.18 22.33 -11.96
C ASN A 188 -4.38 22.45 -13.28
N ASP A 189 -4.01 21.33 -13.90
CA ASP A 189 -3.17 21.26 -15.10
C ASP A 189 -1.86 22.08 -14.98
N ASN A 190 -1.23 22.01 -13.78
CA ASN A 190 0.01 22.75 -13.44
C ASN A 190 1.25 21.87 -13.64
N GLU A 191 1.91 22.05 -14.81
CA GLU A 191 3.08 21.27 -15.20
C GLU A 191 4.28 21.51 -14.25
N GLU A 192 4.54 22.74 -13.80
CA GLU A 192 5.64 23.05 -12.89
C GLU A 192 5.50 22.33 -11.55
N LEU A 193 4.29 22.31 -10.99
CA LEU A 193 4.02 21.59 -9.75
C LEU A 193 4.18 20.06 -9.93
N ALA A 194 3.82 19.51 -11.11
CA ALA A 194 4.04 18.11 -11.45
C ALA A 194 5.53 17.77 -11.52
N VAL A 195 6.36 18.61 -12.16
CA VAL A 195 7.82 18.47 -12.20
C VAL A 195 8.39 18.39 -10.80
N ASN A 196 8.07 19.38 -9.96
CA ASN A 196 8.55 19.43 -8.57
C ASN A 196 8.16 18.19 -7.77
N ALA A 197 6.97 17.64 -8.00
CA ALA A 197 6.52 16.40 -7.36
C ALA A 197 7.37 15.19 -7.80
N TYR A 198 7.58 14.99 -9.09
CA TYR A 198 8.40 13.89 -9.62
C TYR A 198 9.87 13.99 -9.19
N GLU A 199 10.46 15.20 -9.22
CA GLU A 199 11.82 15.43 -8.73
C GLU A 199 11.96 15.11 -7.23
N SER A 200 10.95 15.45 -6.43
CA SER A 200 10.94 15.14 -4.99
C SER A 200 10.95 13.63 -4.70
N TRP A 201 10.53 12.83 -5.66
CA TRP A 201 10.55 11.36 -5.60
C TRP A 201 11.87 10.75 -6.11
N GLY A 202 12.71 11.56 -6.77
CA GLY A 202 14.00 11.12 -7.30
C GLY A 202 13.98 10.75 -8.78
N PHE A 203 12.98 11.19 -9.55
CA PHE A 203 13.09 11.14 -10.99
C PHE A 203 14.15 12.13 -11.45
N GLU A 204 15.02 11.72 -12.36
CA GLU A 204 16.11 12.50 -12.91
C GLU A 204 15.84 12.82 -14.38
N ASN A 205 16.48 13.90 -14.88
CA ASN A 205 16.41 14.32 -16.28
C ASN A 205 15.00 14.49 -16.81
N ILE A 206 14.12 15.07 -15.99
CA ILE A 206 12.72 15.30 -16.35
C ILE A 206 12.64 16.35 -17.46
N ASN A 207 12.09 15.94 -18.60
CA ASN A 207 11.75 16.83 -19.71
C ASN A 207 10.23 16.82 -19.95
N LYS A 208 9.74 17.71 -20.83
CA LYS A 208 8.29 17.81 -21.12
C LYS A 208 7.68 16.52 -21.63
N GLU A 209 8.41 15.75 -22.40
CA GLU A 209 7.94 14.50 -22.97
C GLU A 209 7.75 13.43 -21.87
N LEU A 210 8.75 13.27 -20.98
CA LEU A 210 8.66 12.37 -19.83
C LEU A 210 7.50 12.76 -18.89
N ILE A 211 7.35 14.07 -18.58
CA ILE A 211 6.23 14.56 -17.75
C ILE A 211 4.89 14.20 -18.37
N SER A 212 4.73 14.44 -19.67
CA SER A 212 3.50 14.11 -20.39
C SER A 212 3.14 12.63 -20.25
N ILE A 213 4.14 11.75 -20.36
CA ILE A 213 3.96 10.30 -20.22
C ILE A 213 3.61 9.92 -18.77
N LEU A 214 4.34 10.44 -17.78
CA LEU A 214 4.06 10.17 -16.36
C LEU A 214 2.67 10.68 -15.96
N ASN A 215 2.26 11.83 -16.49
CA ASN A 215 0.93 12.41 -16.23
C ASN A 215 -0.22 11.55 -16.80
N ILE A 216 0.00 10.73 -17.82
CA ILE A 216 -1.00 9.74 -18.27
C ILE A 216 -1.33 8.78 -17.13
N TRP A 217 -0.28 8.28 -16.46
CA TRP A 217 -0.42 7.37 -15.34
C TRP A 217 -1.02 8.05 -14.10
N ALA A 218 -0.52 9.24 -13.77
CA ALA A 218 -1.06 10.03 -12.66
C ALA A 218 -2.54 10.36 -12.84
N LYS A 219 -2.96 10.81 -14.04
CA LYS A 219 -4.38 11.05 -14.38
C LYS A 219 -5.24 9.79 -14.20
N PHE A 220 -4.71 8.62 -14.56
CA PHE A 220 -5.38 7.35 -14.31
C PHE A 220 -5.59 7.09 -12.82
N LEU A 221 -4.53 7.20 -12.00
CA LEU A 221 -4.59 6.92 -10.56
C LEU A 221 -5.48 7.90 -9.79
N TYR A 222 -5.41 9.19 -10.11
CA TYR A 222 -6.18 10.23 -9.43
C TYR A 222 -7.60 10.41 -9.99
N SER A 223 -7.95 9.81 -11.13
CA SER A 223 -9.23 10.07 -11.81
C SER A 223 -10.48 10.00 -10.90
N PRO A 224 -10.61 9.07 -9.93
CA PRO A 224 -11.77 9.05 -9.05
C PRO A 224 -11.81 10.20 -8.04
N LEU A 225 -10.67 10.88 -7.84
CA LEU A 225 -10.50 11.94 -6.84
C LEU A 225 -10.59 13.36 -7.42
N LEU A 226 -10.63 13.50 -8.77
CA LEU A 226 -10.52 14.80 -9.43
C LEU A 226 -11.84 15.58 -9.56
N GLU A 227 -12.99 14.91 -9.42
CA GLU A 227 -14.30 15.53 -9.62
C GLU A 227 -15.20 15.40 -8.39
N ASP A 228 -15.82 16.50 -7.96
CA ASP A 228 -16.78 16.53 -6.84
C ASP A 228 -18.11 15.87 -7.24
N LYS A 229 -18.09 14.53 -7.35
CA LYS A 229 -19.27 13.74 -7.66
C LYS A 229 -19.23 12.37 -6.96
N VAL A 230 -20.42 11.80 -6.73
CA VAL A 230 -20.56 10.42 -6.24
C VAL A 230 -20.28 9.47 -7.39
N ARG A 231 -19.32 8.56 -7.19
CA ARG A 231 -18.91 7.57 -8.20
C ARG A 231 -18.23 6.36 -7.54
N LYS A 232 -18.03 5.30 -8.30
CA LYS A 232 -17.18 4.18 -7.88
C LYS A 232 -15.70 4.61 -7.92
N MET A 233 -14.87 4.04 -7.05
CA MET A 233 -13.41 4.26 -7.10
C MET A 233 -12.83 3.74 -8.42
N GLN A 234 -13.42 2.70 -8.99
CA GLN A 234 -13.06 2.16 -10.29
C GLN A 234 -14.33 1.93 -11.10
N GLU A 235 -14.45 2.59 -12.26
CA GLU A 235 -15.68 2.56 -13.07
C GLU A 235 -15.77 1.32 -13.97
N THR A 236 -14.65 0.74 -14.36
CA THR A 236 -14.63 -0.45 -15.21
C THR A 236 -14.51 -1.72 -14.38
N ASN A 237 -15.38 -2.69 -14.66
CA ASN A 237 -15.34 -4.01 -14.05
C ASN A 237 -14.16 -4.88 -14.53
N SER A 238 -13.23 -4.33 -15.28
CA SER A 238 -12.11 -5.07 -15.84
C SER A 238 -10.77 -4.51 -15.34
N THR A 239 -9.86 -5.41 -15.02
CA THR A 239 -8.42 -5.12 -14.87
C THR A 239 -7.82 -4.55 -16.17
N ALA A 240 -8.57 -4.60 -17.29
CA ALA A 240 -8.16 -4.12 -18.59
C ALA A 240 -7.87 -2.61 -18.63
N TYR A 241 -8.62 -1.78 -17.87
CA TYR A 241 -8.40 -0.33 -17.90
C TYR A 241 -7.02 0.07 -17.36
N GLY A 242 -6.60 -0.50 -16.23
CA GLY A 242 -5.24 -0.29 -15.71
C GLY A 242 -4.16 -0.86 -16.64
N ALA A 243 -4.42 -2.01 -17.26
CA ALA A 243 -3.52 -2.61 -18.23
C ALA A 243 -3.39 -1.75 -19.50
N GLU A 244 -4.46 -1.10 -19.95
CA GLU A 244 -4.42 -0.19 -21.10
C GLU A 244 -3.58 1.06 -20.81
N ALA A 245 -3.80 1.71 -19.65
CA ALA A 245 -3.01 2.85 -19.23
C ALA A 245 -1.53 2.48 -19.08
N ALA A 246 -1.22 1.36 -18.45
CA ALA A 246 0.14 0.84 -18.29
C ALA A 246 0.79 0.53 -19.65
N SER A 247 0.06 -0.11 -20.57
CA SER A 247 0.54 -0.41 -21.93
C SER A 247 0.86 0.87 -22.72
N LYS A 248 0.00 1.89 -22.61
CA LYS A 248 0.22 3.19 -23.24
C LYS A 248 1.48 3.85 -22.69
N VAL A 249 1.62 3.94 -21.37
CA VAL A 249 2.81 4.52 -20.72
C VAL A 249 4.06 3.76 -21.13
N HIS A 250 4.05 2.43 -21.08
CA HIS A 250 5.20 1.60 -21.47
C HIS A 250 5.62 1.86 -22.93
N LYS A 251 4.65 1.91 -23.86
CA LYS A 251 4.91 2.19 -25.28
C LYS A 251 5.54 3.56 -25.50
N GLU A 252 5.05 4.58 -24.81
CA GLU A 252 5.59 5.94 -24.93
C GLU A 252 6.98 6.05 -24.26
N LEU A 253 7.20 5.44 -23.08
CA LEU A 253 8.52 5.38 -22.45
C LEU A 253 9.57 4.72 -23.37
N LYS A 254 9.18 3.68 -24.09
CA LYS A 254 10.08 3.01 -25.04
C LYS A 254 10.57 3.93 -26.16
N LYS A 255 9.73 4.85 -26.63
CA LYS A 255 10.08 5.82 -27.68
C LYS A 255 11.15 6.81 -27.24
N ILE A 256 11.15 7.21 -25.96
CA ILE A 256 12.10 8.18 -25.40
C ILE A 256 13.34 7.56 -24.77
N GLY A 257 13.57 6.26 -24.99
CA GLY A 257 14.75 5.55 -24.47
C GLY A 257 14.60 4.99 -23.06
N GLY A 258 13.40 5.06 -22.49
CA GLY A 258 13.07 4.46 -21.19
C GLY A 258 13.22 5.40 -19.98
N VAL A 259 12.88 4.89 -18.81
CA VAL A 259 13.00 5.58 -17.52
C VAL A 259 13.44 4.61 -16.43
N LYS A 260 14.15 5.13 -15.43
CA LYS A 260 14.44 4.42 -14.19
C LYS A 260 13.52 4.95 -13.09
N PRO A 261 12.43 4.22 -12.75
CA PRO A 261 11.51 4.69 -11.72
C PRO A 261 12.18 4.60 -10.33
N PRO A 262 12.02 5.62 -9.47
CA PRO A 262 12.44 5.54 -8.08
C PRO A 262 11.71 4.42 -7.33
N LYS A 263 12.38 3.78 -6.37
CA LYS A 263 11.83 2.64 -5.61
C LYS A 263 10.53 2.99 -4.88
N GLU A 264 10.47 4.18 -4.27
CA GLU A 264 9.29 4.67 -3.55
C GLU A 264 8.07 4.81 -4.47
N PHE A 265 8.28 5.23 -5.71
CA PHE A 265 7.23 5.33 -6.72
C PHE A 265 6.66 3.96 -7.07
N VAL A 266 7.53 2.96 -7.28
CA VAL A 266 7.11 1.58 -7.60
C VAL A 266 6.20 0.99 -6.51
N PHE A 267 6.47 1.34 -5.24
CA PHE A 267 5.61 0.89 -4.13
C PHE A 267 4.25 1.53 -4.10
N MET A 268 4.21 2.84 -4.28
CA MET A 268 2.95 3.56 -4.30
C MET A 268 2.06 3.08 -5.44
N ASP A 269 2.63 2.84 -6.60
CA ASP A 269 1.91 2.29 -7.75
C ASP A 269 1.27 0.93 -7.43
N ARG A 270 2.06 0.00 -6.91
CA ARG A 270 1.57 -1.32 -6.53
C ARG A 270 0.45 -1.22 -5.49
N ALA A 271 0.63 -0.37 -4.48
CA ALA A 271 -0.37 -0.16 -3.45
C ALA A 271 -1.67 0.45 -4.02
N ALA A 272 -1.57 1.46 -4.87
CA ALA A 272 -2.71 2.13 -5.48
C ALA A 272 -3.51 1.18 -6.40
N ILE A 273 -2.83 0.41 -7.26
CA ILE A 273 -3.47 -0.54 -8.17
C ILE A 273 -4.16 -1.67 -7.39
N GLY A 274 -3.46 -2.25 -6.41
CA GLY A 274 -4.02 -3.33 -5.61
C GLY A 274 -5.22 -2.89 -4.79
N LEU A 275 -5.19 -1.68 -4.25
CA LEU A 275 -6.30 -1.09 -3.52
C LEU A 275 -7.50 -0.80 -4.44
N GLY A 276 -7.26 -0.37 -5.67
CA GLY A 276 -8.30 -0.24 -6.70
C GLY A 276 -9.09 -1.55 -6.87
N SER A 277 -8.39 -2.69 -6.88
CA SER A 277 -9.03 -4.02 -6.93
C SER A 277 -9.91 -4.30 -5.71
N VAL A 278 -9.51 -3.90 -4.50
CA VAL A 278 -10.33 -4.04 -3.29
C VAL A 278 -11.62 -3.24 -3.41
N PHE A 279 -11.55 -1.98 -3.84
CA PHE A 279 -12.72 -1.13 -4.03
C PHE A 279 -13.66 -1.63 -5.13
N LEU A 280 -13.12 -2.22 -6.21
CA LEU A 280 -13.91 -2.87 -7.24
C LEU A 280 -14.82 -3.96 -6.66
N HIS A 281 -14.30 -4.76 -5.74
CA HIS A 281 -15.08 -5.84 -5.12
C HIS A 281 -16.14 -5.35 -4.14
N LEU A 282 -15.91 -4.24 -3.46
CA LEU A 282 -16.89 -3.61 -2.56
C LEU A 282 -18.04 -2.95 -3.34
N ASP A 283 -17.80 -2.57 -4.59
CA ASP A 283 -18.81 -1.98 -5.50
C ASP A 283 -19.58 -0.84 -4.83
N ALA A 284 -18.87 0.08 -4.19
CA ALA A 284 -19.43 1.17 -3.43
C ALA A 284 -19.25 2.51 -4.15
N GLU A 285 -20.29 3.35 -4.14
CA GLU A 285 -20.26 4.69 -4.68
C GLU A 285 -20.19 5.73 -3.56
N LEU A 286 -19.13 6.53 -3.56
CA LEU A 286 -18.87 7.60 -2.60
C LEU A 286 -18.41 8.84 -3.35
N ASN A 287 -18.48 9.96 -2.70
CA ASN A 287 -17.80 11.16 -3.19
C ASN A 287 -16.34 11.11 -2.76
N TRP A 288 -15.52 10.42 -3.56
CA TRP A 288 -14.10 10.19 -3.26
C TRP A 288 -13.28 11.48 -3.28
N TYR A 289 -13.69 12.47 -4.07
CA TYR A 289 -13.11 13.81 -4.05
C TYR A 289 -13.21 14.42 -2.65
N ARG A 290 -14.40 14.44 -2.03
CA ARG A 290 -14.59 15.01 -0.70
C ARG A 290 -13.87 14.20 0.38
N VAL A 291 -13.98 12.87 0.35
CA VAL A 291 -13.30 11.98 1.28
C VAL A 291 -11.79 12.19 1.26
N PHE A 292 -11.21 12.34 0.08
CA PHE A 292 -9.78 12.55 -0.07
C PHE A 292 -9.35 13.96 0.35
N ASN A 293 -10.06 15.00 -0.10
CA ASN A 293 -9.72 16.38 0.25
C ASN A 293 -9.84 16.63 1.76
N GLU A 294 -10.86 16.09 2.44
CA GLU A 294 -10.98 16.14 3.90
C GLU A 294 -9.78 15.48 4.60
N LEU A 295 -9.29 14.37 4.08
CA LEU A 295 -8.13 13.68 4.63
C LEU A 295 -6.85 14.51 4.53
N ILE A 296 -6.65 15.27 3.43
CA ILE A 296 -5.42 16.05 3.18
C ILE A 296 -5.51 17.52 3.54
N GLU A 297 -6.69 18.05 3.91
CA GLU A 297 -6.96 19.48 4.14
C GLU A 297 -5.95 20.13 5.11
N ASP A 298 -5.63 19.45 6.22
CA ASP A 298 -4.72 19.94 7.23
C ASP A 298 -3.27 19.41 7.07
N PHE A 299 -2.88 18.97 5.87
CA PHE A 299 -1.56 18.41 5.64
C PHE A 299 -0.46 19.44 5.96
N ASN A 300 0.46 19.01 6.80
CA ASN A 300 1.66 19.77 7.13
C ASN A 300 2.84 18.81 7.30
N GLU A 301 3.89 19.02 6.51
CA GLU A 301 5.08 18.16 6.46
C GLU A 301 5.78 18.02 7.83
N LYS A 302 5.90 19.12 8.60
CA LYS A 302 6.52 19.11 9.94
C LYS A 302 5.66 18.34 10.94
N LYS A 303 4.32 18.50 10.87
CA LYS A 303 3.35 17.77 11.70
C LYS A 303 3.42 16.27 11.38
N LEU A 304 3.47 15.90 10.10
CA LEU A 304 3.62 14.51 9.67
C LEU A 304 4.92 13.92 10.21
N LEU A 305 6.06 14.60 10.06
CA LEU A 305 7.35 14.14 10.59
C LEU A 305 7.29 13.87 12.10
N LYS A 306 6.72 14.80 12.86
CA LYS A 306 6.54 14.65 14.31
C LYS A 306 5.66 13.44 14.65
N ASN A 307 4.55 13.27 13.96
CA ASN A 307 3.65 12.14 14.15
C ASN A 307 4.37 10.82 13.84
N GLN A 308 5.06 10.75 12.71
CA GLN A 308 5.84 9.59 12.27
C GLN A 308 6.89 9.21 13.31
N GLN A 309 7.72 10.16 13.74
CA GLN A 309 8.74 9.92 14.76
C GLN A 309 8.15 9.40 16.08
N ASN A 310 7.01 9.94 16.50
CA ASN A 310 6.35 9.52 17.72
C ASN A 310 5.87 8.06 17.65
N VAL A 311 5.22 7.65 16.57
CA VAL A 311 4.70 6.28 16.46
C VAL A 311 5.84 5.27 16.23
N LEU A 312 6.89 5.63 15.47
CA LEU A 312 8.06 4.78 15.27
C LEU A 312 8.82 4.52 16.59
N LYS A 313 9.00 5.55 17.41
CA LYS A 313 9.63 5.41 18.74
C LYS A 313 8.82 4.49 19.65
N LYS A 314 7.50 4.64 19.70
CA LYS A 314 6.62 3.80 20.51
C LYS A 314 6.68 2.33 20.11
N SER A 315 6.80 2.06 18.81
CA SER A 315 6.84 0.71 18.25
C SER A 315 8.25 0.15 18.10
N LYS A 316 9.26 0.82 18.67
CA LYS A 316 10.68 0.40 18.63
C LYS A 316 11.28 0.26 17.22
N LEU A 317 10.70 0.94 16.24
CA LEU A 317 11.17 0.99 14.84
C LEU A 317 12.10 2.21 14.61
N VAL A 318 13.08 2.38 15.51
CA VAL A 318 13.96 3.56 15.53
C VAL A 318 14.98 3.61 14.38
N GLU A 319 15.24 2.49 13.71
CA GLU A 319 16.11 2.44 12.54
C GLU A 319 15.59 3.22 11.34
N PHE A 320 14.34 3.69 11.38
CA PHE A 320 13.71 4.52 10.34
C PHE A 320 13.64 6.02 10.70
N LEU A 321 14.20 6.41 11.84
CA LEU A 321 14.31 7.80 12.26
C LEU A 321 15.60 8.43 11.73
#